data_38b4c0f7d0a5dd9870867a4582000718
#
_entry.id   38b4c0f7d0a5dd9870867a4582000718
#
_cell.length_a   1.000
_cell.length_b   1.000
_cell.length_c   1.000
_cell.angle_alpha   90.00
_cell.angle_beta   90.00
_cell.angle_gamma   90.00
#
_symmetry.space_group_name_H-M   'P 1'
#
loop_
_entity.id
_entity.type
_entity.pdbx_description
1 polymer ?
#
loop_
_entity_poly.entity_id
_entity_poly.type
_entity_poly.pdbx_seq_one_letter_code
_entity_poly.pdbx_strand_id
1 'polypeptide(L)' 'MKSYSSREVIKILKADGWYEVNVEGSHHQYKHPTKKGRTTIKHPDKDIPIKTLKRIEEQSGLKFI' A
#
# COMPACT_ATOMS: atom_id res chain seq x y z
N MET A 1 -1.07 -19.19 -3.41
CA MET A 1 -0.95 -17.74 -3.60
C MET A 1 -0.42 -17.11 -2.31
N LYS A 2 0.55 -16.23 -2.42
CA LYS A 2 1.12 -15.59 -1.23
C LYS A 2 0.16 -14.58 -0.64
N SER A 3 -0.02 -14.60 0.67
CA SER A 3 -0.76 -13.55 1.37
C SER A 3 0.22 -12.46 1.83
N TYR A 4 -0.29 -11.25 1.93
CA TYR A 4 0.49 -10.09 2.35
C TYR A 4 -0.15 -9.42 3.55
N SER A 5 0.68 -9.05 4.52
CA SER A 5 0.26 -8.18 5.59
C SER A 5 0.44 -6.73 5.17
N SER A 6 -0.27 -5.81 5.85
CA SER A 6 -0.09 -4.38 5.60
C SER A 6 1.35 -3.94 5.84
N ARG A 7 2.00 -4.53 6.84
CA ARG A 7 3.40 -4.23 7.16
C ARG A 7 4.33 -4.55 6.00
N GLU A 8 4.12 -5.72 5.36
CA GLU A 8 4.91 -6.12 4.19
C GLU A 8 4.68 -5.19 3.02
N VAL A 9 3.42 -4.85 2.74
CA VAL A 9 3.07 -3.95 1.64
C VAL A 9 3.66 -2.57 1.86
N ILE A 10 3.57 -2.04 3.08
CA ILE A 10 4.14 -0.74 3.41
C ILE A 10 5.65 -0.74 3.20
N LYS A 11 6.33 -1.81 3.59
CA LYS A 11 7.76 -1.94 3.38
C LYS A 11 8.11 -1.90 1.90
N ILE A 12 7.34 -2.59 1.07
CA ILE A 12 7.53 -2.60 -0.38
C ILE A 12 7.27 -1.21 -0.98
N LEU A 13 6.22 -0.54 -0.52
CA LEU A 13 5.91 0.83 -0.95
C LEU A 13 7.07 1.78 -0.65
N LYS A 14 7.58 1.74 0.57
CA LYS A 14 8.69 2.60 0.98
C LYS A 14 9.94 2.33 0.17
N ALA A 15 10.22 1.07 -0.15
CA ALA A 15 11.34 0.70 -0.99
C ALA A 15 11.22 1.26 -2.40
N ASP A 16 9.99 1.44 -2.90
CA ASP A 16 9.72 2.03 -4.21
C ASP A 16 9.70 3.57 -4.18
N GLY A 17 9.82 4.18 -3.02
CA GLY A 17 9.86 5.63 -2.87
C GLY A 17 8.60 6.26 -2.32
N TRP A 18 7.59 5.46 -1.98
CA TRP A 18 6.37 5.99 -1.36
C TRP A 18 6.65 6.44 0.07
N TYR A 19 6.02 7.54 0.48
CA TYR A 19 6.16 8.07 1.84
C TYR A 19 4.80 8.44 2.40
N GLU A 20 4.65 8.26 3.70
CA GLU A 20 3.39 8.51 4.39
C GLU A 20 3.14 10.02 4.51
N VAL A 21 1.95 10.45 4.14
CA VAL A 21 1.57 11.86 4.19
C VAL A 21 0.41 12.14 5.13
N ASN A 22 -0.38 11.13 5.46
CA ASN A 22 -1.53 11.31 6.34
C ASN A 22 -1.96 9.98 6.94
N VAL A 23 -2.50 10.03 8.15
CA VAL A 23 -3.08 8.87 8.83
C VAL A 23 -4.42 9.29 9.41
N GLU A 24 -5.49 8.61 9.00
CA GLU A 24 -6.81 8.79 9.57
C GLU A 24 -7.28 7.44 10.11
N GLY A 25 -7.29 7.29 11.44
CA GLY A 25 -7.59 6.01 12.06
C GLY A 25 -6.59 4.96 11.60
N SER A 26 -7.08 3.90 10.96
CA SER A 26 -6.24 2.84 10.43
C SER A 26 -5.84 3.05 8.96
N HIS A 27 -6.29 4.14 8.33
CA HIS A 27 -6.00 4.42 6.93
C HIS A 27 -4.75 5.28 6.80
N HIS A 28 -3.67 4.67 6.31
CA HIS A 28 -2.38 5.31 6.09
C HIS A 28 -2.25 5.68 4.62
N GLN A 29 -2.09 6.97 4.33
CA GLN A 29 -2.01 7.46 2.96
C GLN A 29 -0.57 7.77 2.58
N TYR A 30 -0.19 7.33 1.37
CA TYR A 30 1.15 7.46 0.84
C TYR A 30 1.16 8.22 -0.47
N LYS A 31 2.23 8.96 -0.72
CA LYS A 31 2.50 9.65 -1.99
C LYS A 31 3.88 9.25 -2.50
N HIS A 32 4.09 9.51 -3.79
CA HIS A 32 5.36 9.19 -4.45
C HIS A 32 5.89 10.44 -5.16
N PRO A 33 7.22 10.64 -5.17
CA PRO A 33 7.80 11.84 -5.79
C PRO A 33 7.51 11.99 -7.28
N THR A 34 7.39 10.88 -8.00
CA THR A 34 7.20 10.89 -9.46
C THR A 34 5.91 10.22 -9.93
N LYS A 35 5.33 9.33 -9.14
CA LYS A 35 4.07 8.66 -9.49
C LYS A 35 2.89 9.50 -9.01
N LYS A 36 1.84 9.59 -9.83
CA LYS A 36 0.66 10.37 -9.50
C LYS A 36 -0.26 9.62 -8.53
N GLY A 37 -1.10 10.38 -7.84
CA GLY A 37 -2.13 9.83 -6.97
C GLY A 37 -1.61 9.40 -5.61
N ARG A 38 -2.48 8.75 -4.87
CA ARG A 38 -2.19 8.27 -3.52
C ARG A 38 -2.44 6.78 -3.42
N THR A 39 -1.68 6.14 -2.55
CA THR A 39 -1.92 4.75 -2.19
C THR A 39 -2.36 4.73 -0.74
N THR A 40 -3.49 4.09 -0.45
CA THR A 40 -4.04 3.99 0.90
C THR A 40 -3.94 2.55 1.39
N ILE A 41 -3.35 2.38 2.58
CA ILE A 41 -3.18 1.08 3.21
C ILE A 41 -3.88 1.09 4.56
N LYS A 42 -4.77 0.12 4.77
CA LYS A 42 -5.34 -0.12 6.09
C LYS A 42 -4.29 -0.85 6.94
N HIS A 43 -3.87 -0.23 8.01
CA HIS A 43 -2.82 -0.78 8.88
C HIS A 43 -3.21 -0.60 10.34
N PRO A 44 -3.10 -1.61 11.18
CA PRO A 44 -2.57 -2.95 10.88
C PRO A 44 -3.59 -3.87 10.21
N ASP A 45 -3.10 -4.73 9.34
CA ASP A 45 -3.89 -5.76 8.69
C ASP A 45 -2.97 -6.95 8.44
N LYS A 46 -3.27 -8.08 9.06
CA LYS A 46 -2.41 -9.26 8.98
C LYS A 46 -2.50 -9.99 7.64
N ASP A 47 -3.64 -9.83 6.96
CA ASP A 47 -3.90 -10.54 5.72
C ASP A 47 -4.80 -9.70 4.83
N ILE A 48 -4.17 -8.98 3.91
CA ILE A 48 -4.89 -8.09 3.02
C ILE A 48 -5.66 -8.89 1.98
N PRO A 49 -6.98 -8.68 1.84
CA PRO A 49 -7.78 -9.40 0.84
C PRO A 49 -7.27 -9.14 -0.58
N ILE A 50 -7.44 -10.13 -1.46
CA ILE A 50 -6.98 -10.05 -2.85
C ILE A 50 -7.54 -8.82 -3.58
N LYS A 51 -8.82 -8.52 -3.37
CA LYS A 51 -9.44 -7.33 -3.99
C LYS A 51 -8.74 -6.05 -3.59
N THR A 52 -8.37 -5.95 -2.31
CA THR A 52 -7.64 -4.80 -1.79
C THR A 52 -6.24 -4.75 -2.35
N LEU A 53 -5.54 -5.89 -2.44
CA LEU A 53 -4.22 -5.96 -3.05
C LEU A 53 -4.24 -5.48 -4.50
N LYS A 54 -5.26 -5.89 -5.27
CA LYS A 54 -5.39 -5.44 -6.66
C LYS A 54 -5.58 -3.92 -6.75
N ARG A 55 -6.34 -3.36 -5.82
CA ARG A 55 -6.53 -1.90 -5.76
C ARG A 55 -5.22 -1.20 -5.44
N ILE A 56 -4.44 -1.75 -4.51
CA ILE A 56 -3.13 -1.22 -4.16
C ILE A 56 -2.20 -1.30 -5.37
N GLU A 57 -2.24 -2.39 -6.12
CA GLU A 57 -1.46 -2.52 -7.35
C GLU A 57 -1.79 -1.41 -8.35
N GLU A 58 -3.08 -1.13 -8.55
CA GLU A 58 -3.50 -0.06 -9.45
C GLU A 58 -3.03 1.30 -8.98
N GLN A 59 -3.15 1.57 -7.69
CA GLN A 59 -2.75 2.86 -7.12
C GLN A 59 -1.24 3.05 -7.14
N SER A 60 -0.48 2.02 -6.83
CA SER A 60 0.98 2.13 -6.65
C SER A 60 1.78 1.81 -7.89
N GLY A 61 1.19 1.13 -8.85
CA GLY A 61 1.92 0.64 -10.02
C GLY A 61 2.82 -0.55 -9.72
N LEU A 62 2.74 -1.10 -8.53
CA LEU A 62 3.52 -2.26 -8.12
C LEU A 62 2.71 -3.53 -8.32
N LYS A 63 3.39 -4.67 -8.37
CA LYS A 63 2.72 -5.97 -8.49
C LYS A 63 2.99 -6.83 -7.27
N PHE A 64 1.93 -7.39 -6.71
CA PHE A 64 2.00 -8.32 -5.58
C PHE A 64 1.48 -9.70 -5.96
N ILE A 65 0.61 -9.77 -6.94
CA ILE A 65 -0.03 -11.00 -7.38
C ILE A 65 0.52 -11.41 -8.74
#